data_576907b4a5ea12acf243e65149c601dc
#
_entry.id   576907b4a5ea12acf243e65149c601dc
#
_cell.length_a   1.000
_cell.length_b   1.000
_cell.length_c   1.000
_cell.angle_alpha   90.00
_cell.angle_beta   90.00
_cell.angle_gamma   90.00
#
_symmetry.space_group_name_H-M   'P 1'
#
loop_
_entity.id
_entity.type
_entity.pdbx_description
1 polymer ?
#
loop_
_entity_poly.entity_id
_entity_poly.type
_entity_poly.pdbx_seq_one_letter_code
_entity_poly.pdbx_strand_id
1 'polypeptide(L)'
;MLAPADSAAQEKGAIQLRKPEMKDTVKASVYADNTFQLYLNGELVAVDSIRFIPHNVIEVDILPSYPLTIAVLAEDNADPKTGMEYANTNIGDGGFILKFGDGTITDKSWRALAVSRGPIDGDTKNPRVENIAIPEGWYRPGFDDSKWPQATEYTEDEVGPKQPYFDHDFKGAKFIWSGDVKLDNKVLLRKVLETPPDGKVRTDFSNLNNVVPAGGGRKPRR
;
A
#
# COMPACT_ATOMS: atom_id res chain seq x y z
N MET A 1 34.79 -56.75 20.53
CA MET A 1 34.69 -56.02 19.24
C MET A 1 33.47 -55.12 19.29
N LEU A 2 33.69 -53.88 19.53
CA LEU A 2 32.63 -52.84 19.51
C LEU A 2 32.72 -52.16 18.15
N ALA A 3 31.60 -52.17 17.40
CA ALA A 3 31.44 -51.44 16.14
C ALA A 3 31.39 -49.93 16.40
N PRO A 4 31.98 -49.07 15.57
CA PRO A 4 31.84 -47.64 15.72
C PRO A 4 30.48 -47.18 15.30
N ALA A 5 29.85 -46.27 16.10
CA ALA A 5 28.63 -45.61 15.81
C ALA A 5 28.87 -44.58 14.68
N ASP A 6 28.20 -44.80 13.58
CA ASP A 6 28.15 -43.89 12.43
C ASP A 6 27.34 -42.64 12.82
N SER A 7 28.04 -41.55 13.13
CA SER A 7 27.41 -40.24 13.33
C SER A 7 27.19 -39.59 11.97
N ALA A 8 26.03 -39.86 11.38
CA ALA A 8 25.56 -39.07 10.27
C ALA A 8 25.31 -37.62 10.75
N ALA A 9 26.31 -36.76 10.61
CA ALA A 9 26.17 -35.33 10.71
C ALA A 9 25.28 -34.90 9.56
N GLN A 10 24.02 -34.50 9.86
CA GLN A 10 23.17 -33.79 8.93
C GLN A 10 23.92 -32.50 8.53
N GLU A 11 24.43 -32.46 7.33
CA GLU A 11 24.82 -31.21 6.69
C GLU A 11 23.60 -30.29 6.65
N LYS A 12 23.57 -29.33 7.55
CA LYS A 12 22.66 -28.18 7.41
C LYS A 12 23.08 -27.52 6.11
N GLY A 13 22.26 -27.71 5.07
CA GLY A 13 22.45 -27.06 3.77
C GLY A 13 22.74 -25.58 3.98
N ALA A 14 23.91 -25.14 3.51
CA ALA A 14 24.27 -23.73 3.57
C ALA A 14 23.18 -22.93 2.87
N ILE A 15 22.54 -22.01 3.59
CA ILE A 15 21.59 -21.06 3.00
C ILE A 15 22.38 -20.29 1.95
N GLN A 16 22.07 -20.53 0.68
CA GLN A 16 22.72 -19.84 -0.41
C GLN A 16 22.15 -18.41 -0.49
N LEU A 17 22.85 -17.48 0.12
CA LEU A 17 22.49 -16.08 0.10
C LEU A 17 22.60 -15.54 -1.33
N ARG A 18 21.52 -15.04 -1.87
CA ARG A 18 21.48 -14.44 -3.20
C ARG A 18 20.88 -13.04 -3.17
N LYS A 19 21.26 -12.21 -4.12
CA LYS A 19 20.61 -10.93 -4.34
C LYS A 19 19.24 -11.14 -4.99
N PRO A 20 18.26 -10.24 -4.73
CA PRO A 20 17.01 -10.27 -5.45
C PRO A 20 17.22 -10.01 -6.94
N GLU A 21 16.40 -10.64 -7.75
CA GLU A 21 16.34 -10.49 -9.21
C GLU A 21 14.91 -10.13 -9.62
N MET A 22 14.71 -9.66 -10.86
CA MET A 22 13.38 -9.30 -11.36
C MET A 22 12.34 -10.42 -11.25
N LYS A 23 12.74 -11.68 -11.37
CA LYS A 23 11.87 -12.84 -11.16
C LYS A 23 11.32 -12.99 -9.74
N ASP A 24 11.93 -12.32 -8.77
CA ASP A 24 11.51 -12.35 -7.35
C ASP A 24 10.50 -11.25 -7.05
N THR A 25 10.34 -10.30 -7.96
CA THR A 25 9.43 -9.18 -7.78
C THR A 25 7.99 -9.56 -8.09
N VAL A 26 7.08 -8.77 -7.56
CA VAL A 26 5.65 -8.76 -7.89
C VAL A 26 5.32 -7.37 -8.40
N LYS A 27 4.65 -7.28 -9.55
CA LYS A 27 4.19 -6.00 -10.07
C LYS A 27 3.03 -5.49 -9.22
N ALA A 28 3.11 -4.24 -8.82
CA ALA A 28 2.04 -3.51 -8.16
C ALA A 28 1.53 -2.42 -9.10
N SER A 29 0.24 -2.42 -9.40
CA SER A 29 -0.46 -1.36 -10.11
C SER A 29 -1.35 -0.61 -9.14
N VAL A 30 -1.24 0.72 -9.10
CA VAL A 30 -1.91 1.57 -8.13
C VAL A 30 -2.44 2.81 -8.81
N TYR A 31 -3.68 3.17 -8.49
CA TYR A 31 -4.33 4.40 -8.93
C TYR A 31 -5.06 5.04 -7.76
N ALA A 32 -5.04 6.36 -7.69
CA ALA A 32 -5.87 7.14 -6.78
C ALA A 32 -6.47 8.35 -7.50
N ASP A 33 -7.61 8.77 -7.05
CA ASP A 33 -8.16 10.08 -7.32
C ASP A 33 -8.01 10.91 -6.03
N ASN A 34 -6.96 11.74 -5.90
CA ASN A 34 -5.95 12.13 -6.89
C ASN A 34 -4.55 11.57 -6.57
N THR A 35 -4.10 11.60 -5.31
CA THR A 35 -2.72 11.31 -4.92
C THR A 35 -2.63 10.21 -3.87
N PHE A 36 -1.48 9.55 -3.80
CA PHE A 36 -1.24 8.56 -2.74
C PHE A 36 0.23 8.46 -2.32
N GLN A 37 0.42 7.90 -1.14
CA GLN A 37 1.69 7.37 -0.65
C GLN A 37 1.45 5.92 -0.25
N LEU A 38 2.19 4.98 -0.86
CA LEU A 38 2.11 3.54 -0.59
C LEU A 38 3.29 3.09 0.27
N TYR A 39 2.98 2.45 1.38
CA TYR A 39 3.95 1.84 2.29
C TYR A 39 3.76 0.32 2.32
N LEU A 40 4.87 -0.41 2.29
CA LEU A 40 4.91 -1.85 2.52
C LEU A 40 5.82 -2.14 3.71
N ASN A 41 5.28 -2.83 4.72
CA ASN A 41 6.00 -3.14 5.97
C ASN A 41 6.69 -1.93 6.61
N GLY A 42 6.08 -0.74 6.48
CA GLY A 42 6.61 0.51 7.05
C GLY A 42 7.53 1.31 6.13
N GLU A 43 7.93 0.77 4.99
CA GLU A 43 8.80 1.45 4.02
C GLU A 43 7.99 2.10 2.90
N LEU A 44 8.28 3.35 2.57
CA LEU A 44 7.66 4.07 1.45
C LEU A 44 8.18 3.51 0.12
N VAL A 45 7.29 2.93 -0.69
CA VAL A 45 7.67 2.26 -1.94
C VAL A 45 7.17 2.94 -3.21
N ALA A 46 6.09 3.71 -3.12
CA ALA A 46 5.58 4.47 -4.27
C ALA A 46 4.83 5.72 -3.82
N VAL A 47 4.87 6.74 -4.63
CA VAL A 47 4.18 8.02 -4.44
C VAL A 47 3.61 8.49 -5.77
N ASP A 48 2.31 8.81 -5.81
CA ASP A 48 1.77 9.71 -6.81
C ASP A 48 1.57 11.08 -6.16
N SER A 49 2.29 12.08 -6.64
CA SER A 49 2.24 13.45 -6.14
C SER A 49 1.54 14.42 -7.09
N ILE A 50 1.01 13.93 -8.20
CA ILE A 50 0.33 14.77 -9.20
C ILE A 50 -1.11 14.96 -8.77
N ARG A 51 -1.41 16.15 -8.25
CA ARG A 51 -2.72 16.48 -7.65
C ARG A 51 -3.82 16.76 -8.67
N PHE A 52 -3.49 16.78 -9.96
CA PHE A 52 -4.42 17.20 -11.01
C PHE A 52 -4.16 16.41 -12.30
N ILE A 53 -4.95 16.68 -13.34
CA ILE A 53 -4.82 16.01 -14.64
C ILE A 53 -3.42 16.21 -15.24
N PRO A 54 -2.77 15.16 -15.79
CA PRO A 54 -3.32 13.82 -15.92
C PRO A 54 -3.22 13.00 -14.63
N HIS A 55 -4.27 12.22 -14.33
CA HIS A 55 -4.19 11.19 -13.30
C HIS A 55 -3.20 10.11 -13.75
N ASN A 56 -2.52 9.47 -12.81
CA ASN A 56 -1.52 8.46 -13.11
C ASN A 56 -1.93 7.08 -12.63
N VAL A 57 -1.52 6.05 -13.36
CA VAL A 57 -1.34 4.72 -12.80
C VAL A 57 0.14 4.53 -12.52
N ILE A 58 0.48 4.26 -11.29
CA ILE A 58 1.84 3.94 -10.90
C ILE A 58 2.02 2.44 -10.92
N GLU A 59 2.96 1.96 -11.74
CA GLU A 59 3.39 0.57 -11.72
C GLU A 59 4.79 0.47 -11.12
N VAL A 60 4.96 -0.38 -10.12
CA VAL A 60 6.23 -0.62 -9.46
C VAL A 60 6.45 -2.11 -9.22
N ASP A 61 7.68 -2.57 -9.39
CA ASP A 61 8.08 -3.94 -9.05
C ASP A 61 8.54 -3.99 -7.61
N ILE A 62 7.80 -4.71 -6.76
CA ILE A 62 8.01 -4.80 -5.32
C ILE A 62 8.58 -6.17 -4.92
N LEU A 63 9.25 -6.21 -3.78
CA LEU A 63 9.72 -7.45 -3.13
C LEU A 63 8.90 -7.66 -1.84
N PRO A 64 7.71 -8.26 -1.92
CA PRO A 64 6.85 -8.40 -0.74
C PRO A 64 7.44 -9.41 0.24
N SER A 65 7.45 -9.05 1.51
CA SER A 65 7.83 -9.90 2.65
C SER A 65 6.61 -10.12 3.53
N TYR A 66 6.32 -11.37 3.87
CA TYR A 66 5.11 -11.74 4.62
C TYR A 66 5.46 -12.13 6.07
N PRO A 67 4.62 -11.74 7.07
CA PRO A 67 3.37 -10.98 6.94
C PRO A 67 3.58 -9.63 6.27
N LEU A 68 2.69 -9.28 5.33
CA LEU A 68 2.77 -8.03 4.58
C LEU A 68 1.75 -7.03 5.11
N THR A 69 2.23 -5.94 5.66
CA THR A 69 1.41 -4.76 5.97
C THR A 69 1.44 -3.81 4.78
N ILE A 70 0.28 -3.56 4.20
CA ILE A 70 0.09 -2.54 3.17
C ILE A 70 -0.59 -1.36 3.84
N ALA A 71 -0.04 -0.16 3.70
CA ALA A 71 -0.63 1.05 4.23
C ALA A 71 -0.57 2.16 3.16
N VAL A 72 -1.65 2.93 3.05
CA VAL A 72 -1.80 3.97 2.03
C VAL A 72 -2.35 5.23 2.68
N LEU A 73 -1.71 6.36 2.40
CA LEU A 73 -2.30 7.67 2.56
C LEU A 73 -2.80 8.09 1.18
N ALA A 74 -4.10 8.19 1.01
CA ALA A 74 -4.74 8.67 -0.22
C ALA A 74 -5.40 10.01 0.03
N GLU A 75 -5.27 10.93 -0.93
CA GLU A 75 -5.77 12.31 -0.81
C GLU A 75 -6.48 12.71 -2.11
N ASP A 76 -7.67 13.24 -1.94
CA ASP A 76 -8.38 14.03 -2.93
C ASP A 76 -7.77 15.45 -3.05
N ASN A 77 -7.96 16.10 -4.19
CA ASN A 77 -7.43 17.42 -4.53
C ASN A 77 -8.17 18.59 -3.85
N ALA A 78 -8.82 18.35 -2.73
CA ALA A 78 -9.60 19.36 -2.03
C ALA A 78 -8.73 20.42 -1.34
N ASP A 79 -9.22 21.67 -1.32
CA ASP A 79 -8.62 22.75 -0.54
C ASP A 79 -8.71 22.42 0.96
N PRO A 80 -7.59 22.42 1.70
CA PRO A 80 -7.57 22.00 3.10
C PRO A 80 -8.34 22.90 4.06
N LYS A 81 -8.81 24.08 3.62
CA LYS A 81 -9.61 25.01 4.42
C LYS A 81 -11.11 24.86 4.18
N THR A 82 -11.49 24.41 3.00
CA THR A 82 -12.89 24.35 2.59
C THR A 82 -13.37 22.92 2.31
N GLY A 83 -12.46 22.01 2.02
CA GLY A 83 -12.79 20.65 1.59
C GLY A 83 -13.44 20.62 0.20
N MET A 84 -13.25 21.66 -0.60
CA MET A 84 -13.83 21.78 -1.93
C MET A 84 -12.72 21.87 -2.99
N GLU A 85 -13.02 21.46 -4.19
CA GLU A 85 -12.13 21.48 -5.34
C GLU A 85 -12.38 22.67 -6.26
N TYR A 86 -11.52 22.84 -7.28
CA TYR A 86 -11.66 23.78 -8.40
C TYR A 86 -12.04 25.20 -7.96
N ALA A 87 -11.20 25.78 -7.10
CA ALA A 87 -11.42 27.12 -6.54
C ALA A 87 -12.76 27.23 -5.77
N ASN A 88 -13.13 26.19 -5.04
CA ASN A 88 -14.33 26.08 -4.22
C ASN A 88 -15.64 26.05 -5.03
N THR A 89 -15.62 25.44 -6.21
CA THR A 89 -16.82 25.28 -7.03
C THR A 89 -17.45 23.90 -6.93
N ASN A 90 -16.68 22.88 -6.56
CA ASN A 90 -17.11 21.49 -6.54
C ASN A 90 -16.84 20.83 -5.18
N ILE A 91 -17.69 19.90 -4.80
CA ILE A 91 -17.39 18.89 -3.80
C ILE A 91 -16.54 17.82 -4.49
N GLY A 92 -15.55 17.28 -3.80
CA GLY A 92 -14.61 16.31 -4.33
C GLY A 92 -15.21 14.93 -4.61
N ASP A 93 -14.38 14.08 -5.14
CA ASP A 93 -14.62 12.67 -5.37
C ASP A 93 -13.31 11.90 -5.12
N GLY A 94 -13.27 11.06 -4.11
CA GLY A 94 -12.08 10.29 -3.78
C GLY A 94 -12.16 8.88 -4.37
N GLY A 95 -11.05 8.16 -4.35
CA GLY A 95 -11.01 6.76 -4.76
C GLY A 95 -9.61 6.21 -4.79
N PHE A 96 -9.46 4.98 -4.35
CA PHE A 96 -8.17 4.28 -4.37
C PHE A 96 -8.38 2.84 -4.86
N ILE A 97 -7.54 2.39 -5.77
CA ILE A 97 -7.53 1.01 -6.24
C ILE A 97 -6.09 0.49 -6.39
N LEU A 98 -5.88 -0.75 -5.98
CA LEU A 98 -4.58 -1.41 -6.02
C LEU A 98 -4.76 -2.86 -6.45
N LYS A 99 -3.84 -3.34 -7.28
CA LYS A 99 -3.69 -4.74 -7.65
C LYS A 99 -2.23 -5.12 -7.72
N PHE A 100 -1.89 -6.22 -7.04
CA PHE A 100 -0.58 -6.86 -7.20
C PHE A 100 -0.69 -8.11 -8.08
N GLY A 101 0.38 -8.45 -8.75
CA GLY A 101 0.48 -9.64 -9.58
C GLY A 101 0.39 -10.98 -8.84
N ASP A 102 0.41 -10.96 -7.52
CA ASP A 102 0.21 -12.15 -6.67
C ASP A 102 -1.24 -12.37 -6.25
N GLY A 103 -2.16 -11.53 -6.72
CA GLY A 103 -3.57 -11.60 -6.38
C GLY A 103 -3.99 -10.73 -5.21
N THR A 104 -3.09 -9.96 -4.61
CA THR A 104 -3.46 -8.91 -3.65
C THR A 104 -4.27 -7.83 -4.36
N ILE A 105 -5.42 -7.49 -3.80
CA ILE A 105 -6.35 -6.50 -4.37
C ILE A 105 -6.96 -5.63 -3.28
N THR A 106 -7.49 -4.48 -3.68
CA THR A 106 -8.37 -3.67 -2.85
C THR A 106 -9.80 -4.23 -2.87
N ASP A 107 -10.38 -4.32 -1.68
CA ASP A 107 -11.76 -4.72 -1.42
C ASP A 107 -12.22 -4.22 -0.03
N LYS A 108 -13.46 -4.49 0.35
CA LYS A 108 -14.03 -4.11 1.65
C LYS A 108 -13.32 -4.72 2.88
N SER A 109 -12.40 -5.67 2.71
CA SER A 109 -11.65 -6.25 3.83
C SER A 109 -10.50 -5.37 4.33
N TRP A 110 -10.21 -4.27 3.63
CA TRP A 110 -9.29 -3.24 4.09
C TRP A 110 -9.88 -2.43 5.23
N ARG A 111 -9.04 -1.80 6.02
CA ARG A 111 -9.40 -0.78 7.01
C ARG A 111 -9.25 0.60 6.40
N ALA A 112 -10.16 1.53 6.76
CA ALA A 112 -10.14 2.91 6.28
C ALA A 112 -10.43 3.88 7.42
N LEU A 113 -9.65 4.97 7.49
CA LEU A 113 -9.85 6.05 8.44
C LEU A 113 -9.79 7.39 7.71
N ALA A 114 -10.90 8.11 7.63
CA ALA A 114 -10.90 9.49 7.17
C ALA A 114 -10.20 10.37 8.20
N VAL A 115 -9.19 11.12 7.76
CA VAL A 115 -8.43 12.05 8.61
C VAL A 115 -8.63 13.51 8.23
N SER A 116 -9.23 13.78 7.07
CA SER A 116 -9.72 15.11 6.67
C SER A 116 -11.06 14.95 5.97
N ARG A 117 -12.03 15.76 6.35
CA ARG A 117 -13.39 15.74 5.82
C ARG A 117 -13.92 17.14 5.59
N GLY A 118 -14.54 17.40 4.46
CA GLY A 118 -15.20 18.66 4.16
C GLY A 118 -15.70 18.73 2.71
N PRO A 119 -16.58 19.68 2.41
CA PRO A 119 -17.25 20.58 3.36
C PRO A 119 -18.22 19.83 4.28
N ILE A 120 -18.17 20.10 5.59
CA ILE A 120 -19.03 19.43 6.56
C ILE A 120 -20.50 19.66 6.18
N ASP A 121 -21.29 18.57 6.26
CA ASP A 121 -22.73 18.55 5.88
C ASP A 121 -22.97 18.93 4.41
N GLY A 122 -21.94 18.97 3.56
CA GLY A 122 -22.06 19.43 2.17
C GLY A 122 -22.36 20.92 2.04
N ASP A 123 -22.15 21.73 3.09
CA ASP A 123 -22.41 23.18 3.06
C ASP A 123 -21.34 23.93 2.25
N THR A 124 -21.59 24.07 0.95
CA THR A 124 -20.70 24.78 0.02
C THR A 124 -20.74 26.30 0.17
N LYS A 125 -21.71 26.85 0.91
CA LYS A 125 -21.81 28.30 1.13
C LYS A 125 -20.97 28.77 2.29
N ASN A 126 -20.88 27.94 3.34
CA ASN A 126 -20.05 28.19 4.52
C ASN A 126 -19.18 26.94 4.80
N PRO A 127 -18.26 26.61 3.89
CA PRO A 127 -17.54 25.35 3.96
C PRO A 127 -16.66 25.29 5.22
N ARG A 128 -16.72 24.16 5.91
CA ARG A 128 -15.91 23.85 7.08
C ARG A 128 -15.25 22.50 6.88
N VAL A 129 -14.06 22.35 7.44
CA VAL A 129 -13.30 21.09 7.38
C VAL A 129 -13.07 20.57 8.80
N GLU A 130 -13.24 19.29 8.95
CA GLU A 130 -12.82 18.54 10.15
C GLU A 130 -11.54 17.77 9.84
N ASN A 131 -10.56 17.92 10.72
CA ASN A 131 -9.30 17.19 10.63
C ASN A 131 -9.04 16.48 11.95
N ILE A 132 -8.64 15.22 11.85
CA ILE A 132 -8.09 14.47 12.99
C ILE A 132 -6.60 14.24 12.79
N ALA A 133 -5.88 14.13 13.89
CA ALA A 133 -4.44 13.86 13.82
C ALA A 133 -4.18 12.48 13.21
N ILE A 134 -3.25 12.42 12.26
CA ILE A 134 -2.79 11.14 11.72
C ILE A 134 -2.07 10.39 12.84
N PRO A 135 -2.50 9.15 13.18
CA PRO A 135 -1.87 8.38 14.24
C PRO A 135 -0.39 8.10 13.95
N GLU A 136 0.47 8.27 14.94
CA GLU A 136 1.89 7.97 14.76
C GLU A 136 2.12 6.49 14.45
N GLY A 137 2.99 6.20 13.50
CA GLY A 137 3.35 4.83 13.11
C GLY A 137 2.23 4.04 12.42
N TRP A 138 1.14 4.69 12.00
CA TRP A 138 0.00 4.06 11.36
C TRP A 138 0.36 3.15 10.17
N TYR A 139 1.45 3.44 9.48
CA TYR A 139 1.94 2.68 8.30
C TYR A 139 2.84 1.48 8.66
N ARG A 140 3.17 1.28 9.93
CA ARG A 140 4.11 0.24 10.38
C ARG A 140 3.41 -1.09 10.67
N PRO A 141 4.11 -2.23 10.55
CA PRO A 141 3.65 -3.50 11.11
C PRO A 141 3.35 -3.36 12.61
N GLY A 142 2.33 -4.10 13.07
CA GLY A 142 1.94 -4.12 14.50
C GLY A 142 1.12 -2.91 14.96
N PHE A 143 0.84 -1.93 14.11
CA PHE A 143 -0.08 -0.86 14.46
C PHE A 143 -1.50 -1.44 14.63
N ASP A 144 -2.19 -1.06 15.70
CA ASP A 144 -3.56 -1.49 16.00
C ASP A 144 -4.59 -0.63 15.24
N ASP A 145 -5.08 -1.16 14.13
CA ASP A 145 -6.15 -0.57 13.32
C ASP A 145 -7.53 -1.22 13.57
N SER A 146 -7.67 -2.03 14.63
CA SER A 146 -8.88 -2.79 14.92
C SER A 146 -10.13 -1.91 15.11
N LYS A 147 -9.94 -0.66 15.53
CA LYS A 147 -11.00 0.34 15.71
C LYS A 147 -11.35 1.11 14.44
N TRP A 148 -10.56 0.98 13.39
CA TRP A 148 -10.88 1.64 12.13
C TRP A 148 -12.05 0.93 11.45
N PRO A 149 -12.96 1.66 10.81
CA PRO A 149 -13.98 1.06 9.95
C PRO A 149 -13.37 0.19 8.85
N GLN A 150 -14.18 -0.71 8.32
CA GLN A 150 -13.85 -1.34 7.04
C GLN A 150 -13.98 -0.31 5.91
N ALA A 151 -13.17 -0.47 4.88
CA ALA A 151 -13.28 0.32 3.67
C ALA A 151 -14.64 0.08 2.99
N THR A 152 -15.17 1.12 2.38
CA THR A 152 -16.36 1.05 1.53
C THR A 152 -15.89 0.84 0.08
N GLU A 153 -16.55 -0.10 -0.61
CA GLU A 153 -16.33 -0.31 -2.04
C GLU A 153 -17.20 0.65 -2.84
N TYR A 154 -16.61 1.22 -3.90
CA TYR A 154 -17.28 2.10 -4.84
C TYR A 154 -17.14 1.57 -6.27
N THR A 155 -18.07 1.94 -7.11
CA THR A 155 -18.04 1.63 -8.54
C THR A 155 -17.19 2.63 -9.32
N GLU A 156 -16.79 2.26 -10.53
CA GLU A 156 -16.10 3.18 -11.46
C GLU A 156 -16.97 4.43 -11.76
N ASP A 157 -18.30 4.28 -11.83
CA ASP A 157 -19.21 5.41 -12.05
C ASP A 157 -19.24 6.40 -10.89
N GLU A 158 -19.07 5.92 -9.64
CA GLU A 158 -19.06 6.77 -8.44
C GLU A 158 -17.73 7.51 -8.28
N VAL A 159 -16.60 6.90 -8.65
CA VAL A 159 -15.26 7.49 -8.57
C VAL A 159 -14.94 8.30 -9.83
N GLY A 160 -15.45 7.89 -11.00
CA GLY A 160 -15.23 8.57 -12.27
C GLY A 160 -13.78 8.56 -12.77
N PRO A 161 -13.05 7.43 -12.70
CA PRO A 161 -11.65 7.40 -13.06
C PRO A 161 -11.39 7.89 -14.49
N LYS A 162 -10.21 8.46 -14.72
CA LYS A 162 -9.81 8.99 -16.03
C LYS A 162 -8.69 8.12 -16.61
N GLN A 163 -8.37 8.32 -17.89
CA GLN A 163 -7.15 7.78 -18.46
C GLN A 163 -5.93 8.26 -17.63
N PRO A 164 -4.94 7.37 -17.37
CA PRO A 164 -4.71 6.06 -18.00
C PRO A 164 -5.34 4.84 -17.29
N TYR A 165 -6.23 5.02 -16.29
CA TYR A 165 -6.82 3.89 -15.55
C TYR A 165 -7.31 2.75 -16.46
N PHE A 166 -8.05 3.09 -17.53
CA PHE A 166 -8.65 2.12 -18.45
C PHE A 166 -7.63 1.36 -19.33
N ASP A 167 -6.37 1.78 -19.33
CA ASP A 167 -5.29 1.10 -20.07
C ASP A 167 -4.60 0.02 -19.22
N HIS A 168 -4.99 -0.12 -17.94
CA HIS A 168 -4.38 -1.04 -16.99
C HIS A 168 -5.34 -2.11 -16.48
N ASP A 169 -4.78 -3.25 -16.05
CA ASP A 169 -5.57 -4.37 -15.54
C ASP A 169 -5.78 -4.30 -14.03
N PHE A 170 -6.94 -3.76 -13.62
CA PHE A 170 -7.42 -3.81 -12.25
C PHE A 170 -8.49 -4.88 -12.01
N LYS A 171 -8.65 -5.85 -12.94
CA LYS A 171 -9.67 -6.88 -12.83
C LYS A 171 -9.65 -7.59 -11.47
N GLY A 172 -10.81 -7.61 -10.83
CA GLY A 172 -11.03 -8.21 -9.51
C GLY A 172 -10.85 -7.25 -8.35
N ALA A 173 -10.02 -6.21 -8.47
CA ALA A 173 -9.93 -5.14 -7.48
C ALA A 173 -11.18 -4.25 -7.51
N LYS A 174 -11.43 -3.56 -6.38
CA LYS A 174 -12.51 -2.58 -6.23
C LYS A 174 -11.92 -1.23 -5.86
N PHE A 175 -12.52 -0.16 -6.33
CA PHE A 175 -12.28 1.14 -5.71
C PHE A 175 -12.73 1.08 -4.27
N ILE A 176 -11.88 1.56 -3.38
CA ILE A 176 -12.17 1.66 -1.96
C ILE A 176 -11.90 3.08 -1.46
N TRP A 177 -12.66 3.47 -0.45
CA TRP A 177 -12.48 4.71 0.29
C TRP A 177 -12.99 4.53 1.71
N SER A 178 -13.11 5.61 2.47
CA SER A 178 -13.87 5.65 3.72
C SER A 178 -15.38 5.62 3.47
N GLY A 179 -16.19 5.97 4.45
CA GLY A 179 -17.65 5.90 4.34
C GLY A 179 -18.29 6.93 3.40
N ASP A 180 -17.54 7.95 2.97
CA ASP A 180 -18.06 9.04 2.12
C ASP A 180 -17.02 9.45 1.08
N VAL A 181 -17.24 9.03 -0.16
CA VAL A 181 -16.32 9.27 -1.28
C VAL A 181 -16.23 10.73 -1.68
N LYS A 182 -17.22 11.55 -1.29
CA LYS A 182 -17.32 12.96 -1.69
C LYS A 182 -16.81 13.94 -0.64
N LEU A 183 -16.95 13.60 0.62
CA LEU A 183 -16.63 14.51 1.71
C LEU A 183 -15.35 14.13 2.46
N ASP A 184 -14.90 12.89 2.35
CA ASP A 184 -13.69 12.43 3.03
C ASP A 184 -12.48 12.65 2.10
N ASN A 185 -11.75 13.76 2.32
CA ASN A 185 -10.71 14.24 1.39
C ASN A 185 -9.32 13.64 1.63
N LYS A 186 -9.10 13.02 2.79
CA LYS A 186 -7.85 12.34 3.11
C LYS A 186 -8.14 11.10 3.93
N VAL A 187 -7.68 9.96 3.43
CA VAL A 187 -7.99 8.65 3.99
C VAL A 187 -6.73 7.83 4.19
N LEU A 188 -6.61 7.22 5.36
CA LEU A 188 -5.64 6.18 5.64
C LEU A 188 -6.28 4.83 5.35
N LEU A 189 -5.62 4.01 4.54
CA LEU A 189 -6.06 2.67 4.19
C LEU A 189 -5.02 1.66 4.67
N ARG A 190 -5.48 0.51 5.21
CA ARG A 190 -4.58 -0.54 5.70
C ARG A 190 -5.10 -1.94 5.39
N LYS A 191 -4.15 -2.84 5.14
CA LYS A 191 -4.39 -4.27 5.00
C LYS A 191 -3.19 -5.05 5.52
N VAL A 192 -3.43 -6.13 6.25
CA VAL A 192 -2.39 -7.10 6.62
C VAL A 192 -2.71 -8.42 5.94
N LEU A 193 -1.71 -9.01 5.32
CA LEU A 193 -1.76 -10.32 4.68
C LEU A 193 -0.74 -11.24 5.36
N GLU A 194 -1.20 -12.32 5.96
CA GLU A 194 -0.32 -13.27 6.64
C GLU A 194 0.52 -14.09 5.65
N THR A 195 -0.04 -14.36 4.48
CA THR A 195 0.58 -15.17 3.42
C THR A 195 0.26 -14.61 2.05
N PRO A 196 1.11 -14.91 1.03
CA PRO A 196 0.81 -14.54 -0.35
C PRO A 196 -0.53 -15.11 -0.84
N PRO A 197 -1.40 -14.32 -1.47
CA PRO A 197 -2.68 -14.82 -1.99
C PRO A 197 -2.55 -15.91 -3.05
N ASP A 198 -1.47 -15.90 -3.83
CA ASP A 198 -1.18 -16.93 -4.85
C ASP A 198 -0.59 -18.23 -4.25
N GLY A 199 -0.39 -18.28 -2.94
CA GLY A 199 0.15 -19.45 -2.22
C GLY A 199 1.64 -19.74 -2.49
N LYS A 200 2.35 -18.89 -3.22
CA LYS A 200 3.77 -19.10 -3.52
C LYS A 200 4.65 -18.69 -2.36
N VAL A 201 5.59 -19.55 -2.01
CA VAL A 201 6.64 -19.20 -1.04
C VAL A 201 7.61 -18.21 -1.69
N ARG A 202 7.82 -17.06 -1.02
CA ARG A 202 8.75 -16.03 -1.45
C ARG A 202 9.94 -15.92 -0.51
N THR A 203 11.09 -15.60 -1.08
CA THR A 203 12.29 -15.31 -0.29
C THR A 203 12.12 -13.96 0.39
N ASP A 204 12.28 -13.94 1.71
CA ASP A 204 12.34 -12.69 2.45
C ASP A 204 13.69 -12.01 2.24
N PHE A 205 13.71 -10.95 1.45
CA PHE A 205 14.89 -10.10 1.21
C PHE A 205 14.97 -8.90 2.14
N SER A 206 14.02 -8.70 3.04
CA SER A 206 14.02 -7.57 3.99
C SER A 206 15.11 -7.72 5.04
N ASN A 207 15.50 -8.95 5.34
CA ASN A 207 16.58 -9.24 6.28
C ASN A 207 17.94 -9.29 5.57
N LEU A 208 18.66 -8.18 5.60
CA LEU A 208 20.01 -8.07 4.99
C LEU A 208 21.01 -9.09 5.53
N ASN A 209 20.83 -9.62 6.74
CA ASN A 209 21.64 -10.71 7.27
C ASN A 209 21.44 -12.01 6.50
N ASN A 210 20.33 -12.18 5.80
CA ASN A 210 20.07 -13.30 4.90
C ASN A 210 20.70 -13.09 3.52
N VAL A 211 21.10 -11.86 3.18
CA VAL A 211 21.58 -11.46 1.85
C VAL A 211 23.10 -11.23 1.81
N VAL A 212 23.72 -10.88 2.94
CA VAL A 212 25.16 -10.62 3.04
C VAL A 212 25.75 -11.48 4.14
N PRO A 213 26.75 -12.34 3.84
CA PRO A 213 27.43 -13.10 4.89
C PRO A 213 28.04 -12.17 5.94
N ALA A 214 27.74 -12.41 7.21
CA ALA A 214 28.45 -11.77 8.29
C ALA A 214 29.95 -12.09 8.15
N GLY A 215 30.78 -11.13 7.73
CA GLY A 215 32.22 -11.32 7.63
C GLY A 215 32.89 -11.07 6.28
N GLY A 216 32.18 -10.52 5.29
CA GLY A 216 32.79 -10.03 4.04
C GLY A 216 33.69 -8.81 4.27
N GLY A 217 34.67 -8.89 5.17
CA GLY A 217 35.66 -7.85 5.37
C GLY A 217 36.44 -7.61 4.06
N ARG A 218 36.39 -6.37 3.56
CA ARG A 218 37.28 -5.93 2.47
C ARG A 218 38.72 -6.22 2.88
N LYS A 219 39.41 -7.11 2.16
CA LYS A 219 40.85 -7.17 2.24
C LYS A 219 41.42 -5.81 1.88
N PRO A 220 42.30 -5.20 2.67
CA PRO A 220 42.97 -3.97 2.29
C PRO A 220 43.72 -4.18 0.98
N ARG A 221 43.51 -3.32 0.00
CA ARG A 221 44.33 -3.29 -1.20
C ARG A 221 45.73 -2.88 -0.79
N ARG A 222 46.71 -3.75 -1.07
CA ARG A 222 48.13 -3.40 -1.04
C ARG A 222 48.49 -2.56 -2.25
#